data_5b6f7184a2d0f6a1e6949f30b61f1c55
#
_entry.id   5b6f7184a2d0f6a1e6949f30b61f1c55
#
_cell.length_a   1.000
_cell.length_b   1.000
_cell.length_c   1.000
_cell.angle_alpha   90.00
_cell.angle_beta   90.00
_cell.angle_gamma   90.00
#
_symmetry.space_group_name_H-M   'P 1'
#
loop_
_entity.id
_entity.type
_entity.pdbx_description
1 polymer ?
#
loop_
_entity_poly.entity_id
_entity_poly.type
_entity_poly.pdbx_seq_one_letter_code
_entity_poly.pdbx_strand_id
1 'polypeptide(L)'
;WGYARAADTLGVDLIQECAVTGFEMAGDRVIGVHTDRYGKIGADRVGSVVAGNSGVIAEFAGLTLPIESHPLQALVSEPIKPVLNTVVMSNQVHGYISQSDKGDLVIGAGIDSYVGYGQRGSVQTIEHSLAAIVELFPIFSRVRMNRQWAGIVDTTPDACPIIGPSPVENLYFNCGWGTGGFKATPGSGHVFAACLAANELHPLAKPFALDRFYSGALIDEHGAAGVAH
;
A
#
# COMPACT_ATOMS: atom_id res chain seq x y z
N TRP A 1 12.27 7.88 5.14
CA TRP A 1 13.22 9.01 5.04
C TRP A 1 14.48 8.64 4.26
N GLY A 2 15.07 7.45 4.48
CA GLY A 2 16.32 7.05 3.81
C GLY A 2 16.23 7.10 2.28
N TYR A 3 15.21 6.47 1.70
CA TYR A 3 15.00 6.50 0.25
C TYR A 3 14.74 7.92 -0.28
N ALA A 4 13.93 8.72 0.42
CA ALA A 4 13.66 10.08 0.00
C ALA A 4 14.94 10.94 -0.03
N ARG A 5 15.76 10.87 1.01
CA ARG A 5 17.05 11.59 1.06
C ARG A 5 18.01 11.13 -0.05
N ALA A 6 18.07 9.81 -0.30
CA ALA A 6 18.90 9.28 -1.36
C ALA A 6 18.43 9.76 -2.74
N ALA A 7 17.12 9.78 -2.98
CA ALA A 7 16.53 10.28 -4.22
C ALA A 7 16.85 11.76 -4.43
N ASP A 8 16.66 12.59 -3.40
CA ASP A 8 17.00 14.02 -3.41
C ASP A 8 18.48 14.26 -3.76
N THR A 9 19.40 13.48 -3.14
CA THR A 9 20.83 13.54 -3.43
C THR A 9 21.15 13.17 -4.89
N LEU A 10 20.31 12.37 -5.53
CA LEU A 10 20.42 11.98 -6.93
C LEU A 10 19.71 12.96 -7.89
N GLY A 11 19.18 14.07 -7.38
CA GLY A 11 18.54 15.12 -8.18
C GLY A 11 17.07 14.88 -8.47
N VAL A 12 16.39 14.04 -7.67
CA VAL A 12 14.95 13.85 -7.77
C VAL A 12 14.23 14.95 -6.97
N ASP A 13 13.36 15.70 -7.62
CA ASP A 13 12.51 16.69 -6.97
C ASP A 13 11.41 15.99 -6.16
N LEU A 14 11.36 16.26 -4.85
CA LEU A 14 10.34 15.75 -3.93
C LEU A 14 9.32 16.85 -3.61
N ILE A 15 8.17 16.80 -4.25
CA ILE A 15 7.11 17.78 -4.06
C ILE A 15 6.10 17.24 -3.06
N GLN A 16 6.14 17.76 -1.83
CA GLN A 16 5.24 17.34 -0.74
C GLN A 16 3.95 18.17 -0.74
N GLU A 17 2.89 17.60 -0.13
CA GLU A 17 1.59 18.26 0.02
C GLU A 17 1.04 18.78 -1.31
N CYS A 18 1.20 18.04 -2.38
CA CYS A 18 0.78 18.35 -3.72
C CYS A 18 -0.03 17.18 -4.28
N ALA A 19 -1.34 17.35 -4.37
CA ALA A 19 -2.22 16.32 -4.89
C ALA A 19 -2.25 16.33 -6.42
N VAL A 20 -2.16 15.15 -7.04
CA VAL A 20 -2.46 14.96 -8.44
C VAL A 20 -3.98 14.94 -8.60
N THR A 21 -4.51 15.81 -9.46
CA THR A 21 -5.95 16.00 -9.69
C THR A 21 -6.41 15.53 -11.07
N GLY A 22 -5.49 15.06 -11.92
CA GLY A 22 -5.79 14.56 -13.24
C GLY A 22 -4.54 14.27 -14.06
N PHE A 23 -4.73 13.67 -15.22
CA PHE A 23 -3.68 13.50 -16.22
C PHE A 23 -3.84 14.50 -17.37
N GLU A 24 -2.73 14.99 -17.87
CA GLU A 24 -2.69 15.71 -19.13
C GLU A 24 -2.54 14.70 -20.26
N MET A 25 -3.50 14.73 -21.19
CA MET A 25 -3.60 13.75 -22.27
C MET A 25 -3.31 14.37 -23.63
N ALA A 26 -2.62 13.61 -24.49
CA ALA A 26 -2.49 13.90 -25.91
C ALA A 26 -2.96 12.64 -26.71
N GLY A 27 -4.24 12.63 -27.08
CA GLY A 27 -4.91 11.43 -27.56
C GLY A 27 -4.97 10.36 -26.47
N ASP A 28 -4.50 9.16 -26.76
CA ASP A 28 -4.49 8.02 -25.82
C ASP A 28 -3.20 7.96 -24.96
N ARG A 29 -2.43 9.03 -24.90
CA ARG A 29 -1.13 9.08 -24.22
C ARG A 29 -1.12 10.11 -23.09
N VAL A 30 -0.60 9.74 -21.93
CA VAL A 30 -0.29 10.67 -20.84
C VAL A 30 0.99 11.43 -21.18
N ILE A 31 0.94 12.77 -21.05
CA ILE A 31 2.07 13.68 -21.26
C ILE A 31 2.38 14.55 -20.02
N GLY A 32 1.71 14.29 -18.90
CA GLY A 32 1.92 14.99 -17.65
C GLY A 32 0.78 14.77 -16.66
N VAL A 33 0.85 15.50 -15.57
CA VAL A 33 -0.16 15.48 -14.50
C VAL A 33 -0.62 16.91 -14.17
N HIS A 34 -1.87 17.03 -13.77
CA HIS A 34 -2.40 18.22 -13.14
C HIS A 34 -2.27 18.13 -11.63
N THR A 35 -1.90 19.21 -11.00
CA THR A 35 -1.73 19.30 -9.55
C THR A 35 -2.54 20.45 -8.97
N ASP A 36 -2.90 20.33 -7.69
CA ASP A 36 -3.66 21.35 -6.96
C ASP A 36 -2.85 22.63 -6.68
N ARG A 37 -1.51 22.53 -6.62
CA ARG A 37 -0.63 23.65 -6.22
C ARG A 37 0.21 24.24 -7.34
N TYR A 38 0.68 23.39 -8.25
CA TYR A 38 1.66 23.82 -9.27
C TYR A 38 1.10 23.75 -10.70
N GLY A 39 -0.20 23.51 -10.83
CA GLY A 39 -0.84 23.36 -12.13
C GLY A 39 -0.33 22.13 -12.86
N LYS A 40 0.05 22.31 -14.12
CA LYS A 40 0.51 21.21 -14.98
C LYS A 40 2.00 20.95 -14.82
N ILE A 41 2.37 19.68 -14.64
CA ILE A 41 3.74 19.19 -14.68
C ILE A 41 3.85 18.22 -15.86
N GLY A 42 4.67 18.54 -16.85
CA GLY A 42 4.91 17.69 -18.02
C GLY A 42 5.84 16.52 -17.69
N ALA A 43 5.58 15.35 -18.29
CA ALA A 43 6.40 14.17 -18.14
C ALA A 43 6.32 13.27 -19.37
N ASP A 44 7.43 12.65 -19.75
CA ASP A 44 7.46 11.65 -20.83
C ASP A 44 6.78 10.35 -20.40
N ARG A 45 6.83 10.02 -19.11
CA ARG A 45 6.20 8.84 -18.50
C ARG A 45 5.74 9.14 -17.08
N VAL A 46 4.64 8.54 -16.68
CA VAL A 46 4.06 8.69 -15.35
C VAL A 46 3.92 7.34 -14.68
N GLY A 47 4.53 7.17 -13.53
CA GLY A 47 4.37 5.99 -12.67
C GLY A 47 3.45 6.29 -11.50
N SER A 48 2.32 5.61 -11.41
CA SER A 48 1.38 5.72 -10.30
C SER A 48 1.73 4.69 -9.21
N VAL A 49 2.07 5.20 -8.01
CA VAL A 49 2.46 4.40 -6.83
C VAL A 49 1.74 4.95 -5.60
N VAL A 50 0.42 4.92 -5.63
CA VAL A 50 -0.44 5.64 -4.67
C VAL A 50 -1.29 4.73 -3.78
N ALA A 51 -0.94 3.44 -3.73
CA ALA A 51 -1.57 2.43 -2.87
C ALA A 51 -3.11 2.51 -2.91
N GLY A 52 -3.78 2.67 -1.80
CA GLY A 52 -5.24 2.70 -1.69
C GLY A 52 -5.95 3.72 -2.59
N ASN A 53 -5.25 4.72 -3.15
CA ASN A 53 -5.83 5.66 -4.10
C ASN A 53 -5.62 5.26 -5.57
N SER A 54 -5.07 4.08 -5.84
CA SER A 54 -4.73 3.65 -7.20
C SER A 54 -5.95 3.55 -8.12
N GLY A 55 -7.09 3.10 -7.62
CA GLY A 55 -8.35 3.11 -8.37
C GLY A 55 -8.79 4.51 -8.79
N VAL A 56 -8.75 5.46 -7.84
CA VAL A 56 -9.13 6.86 -8.10
C VAL A 56 -8.22 7.51 -9.14
N ILE A 57 -6.91 7.29 -9.03
CA ILE A 57 -5.95 7.84 -10.00
C ILE A 57 -6.13 7.19 -11.39
N ALA A 58 -6.42 5.89 -11.45
CA ALA A 58 -6.66 5.20 -12.72
C ALA A 58 -7.90 5.76 -13.46
N GLU A 59 -8.95 6.14 -12.73
CA GLU A 59 -10.15 6.75 -13.29
C GLU A 59 -9.86 8.06 -14.04
N PHE A 60 -8.83 8.82 -13.63
CA PHE A 60 -8.41 10.03 -14.36
C PHE A 60 -7.92 9.72 -15.80
N ALA A 61 -7.51 8.48 -16.05
CA ALA A 61 -7.14 8.00 -17.37
C ALA A 61 -8.23 7.13 -18.03
N GLY A 62 -9.44 7.11 -17.48
CA GLY A 62 -10.55 6.29 -17.96
C GLY A 62 -10.37 4.79 -17.72
N LEU A 63 -9.49 4.40 -16.79
CA LEU A 63 -9.21 3.00 -16.46
C LEU A 63 -9.92 2.59 -15.17
N THR A 64 -10.44 1.37 -15.15
CA THR A 64 -10.92 0.71 -13.93
C THR A 64 -9.93 -0.40 -13.55
N LEU A 65 -9.27 -0.27 -12.41
CA LEU A 65 -8.41 -1.32 -11.87
C LEU A 65 -9.25 -2.30 -11.03
N PRO A 66 -8.92 -3.59 -11.05
CA PRO A 66 -9.54 -4.59 -10.17
C PRO A 66 -8.95 -4.48 -8.76
N ILE A 67 -9.18 -3.35 -8.10
CA ILE A 67 -8.65 -3.02 -6.79
C ILE A 67 -9.80 -2.59 -5.90
N GLU A 68 -9.82 -3.14 -4.68
CA GLU A 68 -10.65 -2.65 -3.59
C GLU A 68 -9.77 -1.97 -2.55
N SER A 69 -10.27 -0.86 -2.00
CA SER A 69 -9.54 -0.07 -1.00
C SER A 69 -10.20 -0.21 0.36
N HIS A 70 -9.44 -0.67 1.34
CA HIS A 70 -9.95 -0.95 2.68
C HIS A 70 -9.12 -0.24 3.76
N PRO A 71 -9.77 0.25 4.84
CA PRO A 71 -9.05 0.74 6.01
C PRO A 71 -8.30 -0.41 6.71
N LEU A 72 -6.99 -0.24 6.90
CA LEU A 72 -6.14 -1.13 7.68
C LEU A 72 -5.77 -0.43 8.99
N GLN A 73 -6.18 -0.99 10.11
CA GLN A 73 -6.07 -0.34 11.41
C GLN A 73 -4.80 -0.69 12.16
N ALA A 74 -4.29 0.29 12.89
CA ALA A 74 -3.20 0.13 13.82
C ALA A 74 -3.50 0.89 15.13
N LEU A 75 -2.94 0.39 16.21
CA LEU A 75 -3.14 0.86 17.57
C LEU A 75 -1.79 1.09 18.25
N VAL A 76 -1.72 2.08 19.13
CA VAL A 76 -0.56 2.32 20.00
C VAL A 76 -1.01 2.44 21.44
N SER A 77 -0.32 1.72 22.32
CA SER A 77 -0.57 1.75 23.76
C SER A 77 0.11 2.92 24.46
N GLU A 78 -0.17 3.07 25.76
CA GLU A 78 0.74 3.74 26.68
C GLU A 78 2.10 3.03 26.73
N PRO A 79 3.21 3.75 27.01
CA PRO A 79 4.51 3.12 27.14
C PRO A 79 4.59 2.25 28.41
N ILE A 80 5.14 1.06 28.26
CA ILE A 80 5.40 0.11 29.33
C ILE A 80 6.88 -0.25 29.36
N LYS A 81 7.33 -0.96 30.40
CA LYS A 81 8.69 -1.48 30.45
C LYS A 81 8.97 -2.40 29.26
N PRO A 82 10.21 -2.46 28.76
CA PRO A 82 10.57 -3.36 27.66
C PRO A 82 10.29 -4.82 28.02
N VAL A 83 9.45 -5.47 27.21
CA VAL A 83 9.04 -6.88 27.38
C VAL A 83 9.03 -7.65 26.06
N LEU A 84 9.05 -6.94 24.93
CA LEU A 84 9.10 -7.52 23.59
C LEU A 84 10.31 -6.99 22.81
N ASN A 85 11.22 -7.89 22.46
CA ASN A 85 12.43 -7.56 21.69
C ASN A 85 12.29 -7.85 20.20
N THR A 86 11.14 -8.32 19.77
CA THR A 86 10.87 -8.70 18.38
C THR A 86 9.42 -8.44 18.02
N VAL A 87 9.14 -8.39 16.73
CA VAL A 87 7.76 -8.40 16.23
C VAL A 87 7.22 -9.82 16.32
N VAL A 88 6.07 -9.99 16.93
CA VAL A 88 5.31 -11.25 16.93
C VAL A 88 4.10 -11.07 16.04
N MET A 89 3.92 -11.99 15.09
CA MET A 89 2.77 -12.05 14.19
C MET A 89 2.15 -13.44 14.24
N SER A 90 0.84 -13.50 14.27
CA SER A 90 0.09 -14.74 14.21
C SER A 90 -0.99 -14.66 13.14
N ASN A 91 -0.91 -15.56 12.16
CA ASN A 91 -1.97 -15.70 11.15
C ASN A 91 -3.21 -16.40 11.73
N GLN A 92 -3.07 -17.14 12.82
CA GLN A 92 -4.19 -17.83 13.47
C GLN A 92 -5.20 -16.88 14.09
N VAL A 93 -4.70 -15.80 14.68
CA VAL A 93 -5.54 -14.77 15.33
C VAL A 93 -5.54 -13.44 14.59
N HIS A 94 -4.95 -13.41 13.38
CA HIS A 94 -4.88 -12.23 12.49
C HIS A 94 -4.40 -10.96 13.20
N GLY A 95 -3.26 -11.04 13.89
CA GLY A 95 -2.73 -9.90 14.60
C GLY A 95 -1.20 -9.90 14.69
N TYR A 96 -0.63 -8.72 14.80
CA TYR A 96 0.77 -8.54 15.14
C TYR A 96 0.93 -7.57 16.30
N ILE A 97 2.04 -7.73 17.02
CA ILE A 97 2.43 -6.84 18.09
C ILE A 97 3.96 -6.63 18.05
N SER A 98 4.37 -5.41 18.29
CA SER A 98 5.77 -5.04 18.52
C SER A 98 5.85 -4.00 19.62
N GLN A 99 7.03 -3.81 20.18
CA GLN A 99 7.27 -2.74 21.15
C GLN A 99 8.30 -1.75 20.59
N SER A 100 8.00 -0.45 20.69
CA SER A 100 8.91 0.61 20.27
C SER A 100 10.02 0.82 21.29
N ASP A 101 11.09 1.52 20.88
CA ASP A 101 12.17 1.92 21.78
C ASP A 101 11.69 2.82 22.94
N LYS A 102 10.53 3.47 22.79
CA LYS A 102 9.91 4.30 23.82
C LYS A 102 9.02 3.50 24.77
N GLY A 103 8.81 2.22 24.48
CA GLY A 103 8.00 1.32 25.31
C GLY A 103 6.56 1.14 24.85
N ASP A 104 6.08 1.91 23.85
CA ASP A 104 4.72 1.75 23.32
C ASP A 104 4.57 0.40 22.62
N LEU A 105 3.46 -0.28 22.85
CA LEU A 105 3.06 -1.43 22.03
C LEU A 105 2.39 -0.92 20.74
N VAL A 106 2.86 -1.40 19.61
CA VAL A 106 2.24 -1.19 18.30
C VAL A 106 1.51 -2.45 17.91
N ILE A 107 0.21 -2.36 17.75
CA ILE A 107 -0.69 -3.49 17.49
C ILE A 107 -1.40 -3.24 16.16
N GLY A 108 -1.51 -4.25 15.32
CA GLY A 108 -2.22 -4.28 14.05
C GLY A 108 -2.46 -5.75 13.65
N ALA A 109 -3.02 -6.05 12.54
CA ALA A 109 -3.49 -5.28 11.41
C ALA A 109 -4.89 -5.74 11.03
N GLY A 110 -5.90 -5.22 11.71
CA GLY A 110 -7.27 -5.50 11.32
C GLY A 110 -7.64 -4.70 10.07
N ILE A 111 -8.15 -5.37 9.04
CA ILE A 111 -8.73 -4.74 7.86
C ILE A 111 -10.24 -4.63 8.07
N ASP A 112 -10.80 -3.46 7.78
CA ASP A 112 -12.25 -3.31 7.74
C ASP A 112 -12.82 -4.04 6.53
N SER A 113 -13.92 -4.77 6.72
CA SER A 113 -14.57 -5.59 5.68
C SER A 113 -15.27 -4.78 4.58
N TYR A 114 -15.40 -3.47 4.74
CA TYR A 114 -16.04 -2.58 3.78
C TYR A 114 -15.03 -1.76 2.98
N VAL A 115 -15.32 -1.54 1.72
CA VAL A 115 -14.54 -0.63 0.86
C VAL A 115 -14.71 0.80 1.36
N GLY A 116 -13.60 1.51 1.55
CA GLY A 116 -13.67 2.90 2.03
C GLY A 116 -12.31 3.53 2.26
N TYR A 117 -12.34 4.84 2.46
CA TYR A 117 -11.16 5.69 2.68
C TYR A 117 -11.13 6.30 4.09
N GLY A 118 -11.88 5.72 5.01
CA GLY A 118 -11.93 6.17 6.40
C GLY A 118 -10.62 5.88 7.14
N GLN A 119 -9.97 6.91 7.68
CA GLN A 119 -8.68 6.78 8.38
C GLN A 119 -8.82 6.61 9.90
N ARG A 120 -10.04 6.45 10.42
CA ARG A 120 -10.29 6.31 11.86
C ARG A 120 -10.50 4.87 12.30
N GLY A 121 -10.85 3.99 11.36
CA GLY A 121 -11.16 2.60 11.63
C GLY A 121 -12.54 2.37 12.30
N SER A 122 -12.85 1.11 12.55
CA SER A 122 -14.11 0.66 13.19
C SER A 122 -13.83 0.08 14.57
N VAL A 123 -14.82 0.20 15.46
CA VAL A 123 -14.76 -0.37 16.82
C VAL A 123 -14.66 -1.90 16.77
N GLN A 124 -15.38 -2.54 15.85
CA GLN A 124 -15.38 -4.00 15.70
C GLN A 124 -13.99 -4.54 15.39
N THR A 125 -13.28 -3.92 14.44
CA THR A 125 -11.91 -4.31 14.08
C THR A 125 -10.93 -4.07 15.24
N ILE A 126 -11.12 -2.99 16.01
CA ILE A 126 -10.31 -2.70 17.19
C ILE A 126 -10.54 -3.78 18.27
N GLU A 127 -11.78 -4.09 18.58
CA GLU A 127 -12.12 -5.12 19.58
C GLU A 127 -11.55 -6.48 19.19
N HIS A 128 -11.67 -6.87 17.92
CA HIS A 128 -11.10 -8.11 17.41
C HIS A 128 -9.57 -8.14 17.54
N SER A 129 -8.89 -7.07 17.11
CA SER A 129 -7.44 -6.98 17.18
C SER A 129 -6.92 -7.02 18.64
N LEU A 130 -7.60 -6.32 19.55
CA LEU A 130 -7.23 -6.33 20.96
C LEU A 130 -7.51 -7.68 21.62
N ALA A 131 -8.63 -8.33 21.30
CA ALA A 131 -8.93 -9.67 21.79
C ALA A 131 -7.87 -10.68 21.36
N ALA A 132 -7.47 -10.64 20.09
CA ALA A 132 -6.41 -11.47 19.54
C ALA A 132 -5.07 -11.29 20.28
N ILE A 133 -4.70 -10.04 20.58
CA ILE A 133 -3.45 -9.75 21.30
C ILE A 133 -3.54 -10.17 22.76
N VAL A 134 -4.68 -10.01 23.42
CA VAL A 134 -4.86 -10.45 24.81
C VAL A 134 -4.88 -11.99 24.91
N GLU A 135 -5.39 -12.67 23.89
CA GLU A 135 -5.31 -14.13 23.80
C GLU A 135 -3.86 -14.61 23.72
N LEU A 136 -3.04 -13.98 22.87
CA LEU A 136 -1.62 -14.32 22.74
C LEU A 136 -0.79 -13.90 23.96
N PHE A 137 -1.11 -12.74 24.52
CA PHE A 137 -0.36 -12.12 25.61
C PHE A 137 -1.30 -11.57 26.70
N PRO A 138 -1.82 -12.42 27.60
CA PRO A 138 -2.74 -12.00 28.67
C PRO A 138 -2.17 -10.90 29.58
N ILE A 139 -0.84 -10.80 29.65
CA ILE A 139 -0.14 -9.77 30.43
C ILE A 139 -0.50 -8.34 29.99
N PHE A 140 -0.93 -8.16 28.73
CA PHE A 140 -1.29 -6.84 28.19
C PHE A 140 -2.75 -6.45 28.40
N SER A 141 -3.57 -7.27 29.06
CA SER A 141 -5.00 -7.02 29.28
C SER A 141 -5.34 -5.73 30.02
N ARG A 142 -4.37 -5.14 30.72
CA ARG A 142 -4.55 -3.89 31.51
C ARG A 142 -3.86 -2.68 30.89
N VAL A 143 -3.19 -2.85 29.76
CA VAL A 143 -2.49 -1.75 29.07
C VAL A 143 -3.51 -0.86 28.38
N ARG A 144 -3.35 0.45 28.51
CA ARG A 144 -4.26 1.43 27.91
C ARG A 144 -3.85 1.75 26.49
N MET A 145 -4.84 1.87 25.60
CA MET A 145 -4.62 2.33 24.23
C MET A 145 -4.67 3.85 24.17
N ASN A 146 -3.63 4.47 23.61
CA ASN A 146 -3.51 5.92 23.49
C ASN A 146 -4.02 6.43 22.15
N ARG A 147 -3.83 5.67 21.08
CA ARG A 147 -4.14 6.11 19.72
C ARG A 147 -4.50 4.94 18.82
N GLN A 148 -5.40 5.23 17.91
CA GLN A 148 -5.68 4.39 16.74
C GLN A 148 -5.67 5.24 15.48
N TRP A 149 -5.39 4.62 14.36
CA TRP A 149 -5.54 5.17 13.02
C TRP A 149 -5.76 4.05 12.01
N ALA A 150 -6.17 4.42 10.80
CA ALA A 150 -6.20 3.49 9.68
C ALA A 150 -5.42 4.07 8.50
N GLY A 151 -4.64 3.23 7.84
CA GLY A 151 -4.13 3.47 6.49
C GLY A 151 -5.10 2.85 5.47
N ILE A 152 -4.98 3.24 4.21
CA ILE A 152 -5.79 2.64 3.16
C ILE A 152 -4.92 1.66 2.38
N VAL A 153 -5.29 0.39 2.40
CA VAL A 153 -4.65 -0.66 1.60
C VAL A 153 -5.43 -0.90 0.33
N ASP A 154 -4.73 -1.31 -0.70
CA ASP A 154 -5.25 -1.69 -2.01
C ASP A 154 -5.16 -3.20 -2.18
N THR A 155 -6.26 -3.87 -2.29
CA THR A 155 -6.32 -5.32 -2.48
C THR A 155 -6.76 -5.68 -3.89
N THR A 156 -6.18 -6.72 -4.45
CA THR A 156 -6.52 -7.31 -5.74
C THR A 156 -7.18 -8.66 -5.54
N PRO A 157 -7.95 -9.18 -6.51
CA PRO A 157 -8.63 -10.47 -6.39
C PRO A 157 -7.73 -11.67 -6.12
N ASP A 158 -6.46 -11.60 -6.54
CA ASP A 158 -5.46 -12.64 -6.33
C ASP A 158 -4.42 -12.28 -5.27
N ALA A 159 -4.67 -11.23 -4.48
CA ALA A 159 -3.78 -10.70 -3.46
C ALA A 159 -2.35 -10.38 -3.94
N CYS A 160 -2.14 -10.26 -5.25
CA CYS A 160 -0.86 -9.95 -5.87
C CYS A 160 -0.83 -8.56 -6.48
N PRO A 161 0.31 -7.84 -6.46
CA PRO A 161 0.40 -6.49 -6.98
C PRO A 161 0.23 -6.40 -8.49
N ILE A 162 -0.05 -5.20 -8.97
CA ILE A 162 0.00 -4.82 -10.38
C ILE A 162 1.28 -4.05 -10.61
N ILE A 163 2.16 -4.54 -11.49
CA ILE A 163 3.44 -3.89 -11.80
C ILE A 163 3.62 -3.82 -13.31
N GLY A 164 3.77 -2.61 -13.85
CA GLY A 164 4.11 -2.42 -15.26
C GLY A 164 3.24 -1.40 -15.99
N PRO A 165 3.28 -1.42 -17.34
CA PRO A 165 2.53 -0.49 -18.17
C PRO A 165 1.02 -0.72 -18.06
N SER A 166 0.25 0.36 -18.22
CA SER A 166 -1.20 0.34 -18.38
C SER A 166 -1.59 0.26 -19.86
N PRO A 167 -2.88 0.04 -20.19
CA PRO A 167 -3.39 0.19 -21.55
C PRO A 167 -3.25 1.62 -22.12
N VAL A 168 -3.09 2.63 -21.26
CA VAL A 168 -2.87 4.02 -21.66
C VAL A 168 -1.37 4.28 -21.82
N GLU A 169 -0.97 4.75 -22.98
CA GLU A 169 0.46 4.98 -23.30
C GLU A 169 1.10 5.94 -22.29
N ASN A 170 2.34 5.66 -21.86
CA ASN A 170 3.13 6.41 -20.89
C ASN A 170 2.61 6.39 -19.44
N LEU A 171 1.59 5.60 -19.11
CA LEU A 171 1.09 5.41 -17.75
C LEU A 171 1.43 4.02 -17.23
N TYR A 172 2.03 3.96 -16.06
CA TYR A 172 2.49 2.72 -15.39
C TYR A 172 1.91 2.63 -13.99
N PHE A 173 1.68 1.42 -13.50
CA PHE A 173 1.21 1.16 -12.16
C PHE A 173 2.20 0.29 -11.36
N ASN A 174 2.35 0.60 -10.08
CA ASN A 174 2.93 -0.26 -9.06
C ASN A 174 2.05 -0.15 -7.81
N CYS A 175 1.05 -1.01 -7.71
CA CYS A 175 -0.05 -0.92 -6.73
C CYS A 175 -0.64 -2.30 -6.45
N GLY A 176 -1.69 -2.37 -5.62
CA GLY A 176 -2.35 -3.64 -5.28
C GLY A 176 -1.52 -4.51 -4.32
N TRP A 177 -0.70 -3.91 -3.48
CA TRP A 177 0.21 -4.61 -2.58
C TRP A 177 -0.43 -5.11 -1.30
N GLY A 178 -1.64 -4.67 -0.99
CA GLY A 178 -2.30 -4.98 0.27
C GLY A 178 -1.38 -4.69 1.46
N THR A 179 -1.18 -5.67 2.33
CA THR A 179 -0.30 -5.56 3.51
C THR A 179 1.17 -5.90 3.23
N GLY A 180 1.50 -6.35 2.01
CA GLY A 180 2.83 -6.84 1.62
C GLY A 180 3.83 -5.77 1.16
N GLY A 181 3.38 -4.56 0.86
CA GLY A 181 4.14 -3.56 0.11
C GLY A 181 5.42 -3.08 0.78
N PHE A 182 5.43 -2.88 2.09
CA PHE A 182 6.59 -2.32 2.78
C PHE A 182 7.86 -3.15 2.59
N LYS A 183 7.80 -4.45 2.82
CA LYS A 183 8.96 -5.36 2.67
C LYS A 183 9.38 -5.53 1.20
N ALA A 184 8.46 -5.37 0.27
CA ALA A 184 8.72 -5.49 -1.16
C ALA A 184 9.30 -4.22 -1.80
N THR A 185 9.29 -3.08 -1.11
CA THR A 185 9.70 -1.76 -1.63
C THR A 185 11.02 -1.77 -2.41
N PRO A 186 12.14 -2.36 -1.91
CA PRO A 186 13.40 -2.32 -2.67
C PRO A 186 13.32 -3.07 -4.00
N GLY A 187 12.76 -4.29 -3.99
CA GLY A 187 12.65 -5.13 -5.17
C GLY A 187 11.65 -4.58 -6.18
N SER A 188 10.46 -4.22 -5.72
CA SER A 188 9.42 -3.67 -6.59
C SER A 188 9.83 -2.31 -7.19
N GLY A 189 10.47 -1.46 -6.40
CA GLY A 189 11.00 -0.19 -6.88
C GLY A 189 12.03 -0.35 -7.99
N HIS A 190 12.97 -1.29 -7.83
CA HIS A 190 13.95 -1.62 -8.86
C HIS A 190 13.28 -2.11 -10.15
N VAL A 191 12.40 -3.10 -10.06
CA VAL A 191 11.68 -3.68 -11.20
C VAL A 191 10.83 -2.62 -11.90
N PHE A 192 10.10 -1.81 -11.15
CA PHE A 192 9.25 -0.76 -11.67
C PHE A 192 10.05 0.34 -12.37
N ALA A 193 11.15 0.79 -11.78
CA ALA A 193 12.05 1.76 -12.40
C ALA A 193 12.63 1.25 -13.72
N ALA A 194 12.98 -0.05 -13.79
CA ALA A 194 13.44 -0.68 -15.02
C ALA A 194 12.34 -0.70 -16.10
N CYS A 195 11.08 -1.00 -15.72
CA CYS A 195 9.95 -0.92 -16.67
C CYS A 195 9.79 0.49 -17.25
N LEU A 196 9.84 1.53 -16.40
CA LEU A 196 9.72 2.91 -16.88
C LEU A 196 10.90 3.30 -17.76
N ALA A 197 12.13 2.97 -17.36
CA ALA A 197 13.32 3.35 -18.11
C ALA A 197 13.39 2.72 -19.51
N ALA A 198 13.08 1.42 -19.59
CA ALA A 198 13.12 0.68 -20.86
C ALA A 198 11.87 0.88 -21.73
N ASN A 199 10.77 1.38 -21.18
CA ASN A 199 9.45 1.37 -21.78
C ASN A 199 8.97 -0.05 -22.15
N GLU A 200 9.35 -1.02 -21.33
CA GLU A 200 9.05 -2.43 -21.53
C GLU A 200 8.71 -3.10 -20.21
N LEU A 201 7.92 -4.17 -20.27
CA LEU A 201 7.60 -4.97 -19.09
C LEU A 201 8.82 -5.80 -18.66
N HIS A 202 9.35 -5.53 -17.49
CA HIS A 202 10.47 -6.28 -16.94
C HIS A 202 10.13 -7.77 -16.77
N PRO A 203 11.03 -8.74 -17.04
CA PRO A 203 10.74 -10.17 -16.92
C PRO A 203 10.16 -10.60 -15.57
N LEU A 204 10.63 -10.04 -14.46
CA LEU A 204 10.10 -10.31 -13.12
C LEU A 204 8.71 -9.69 -12.87
N ALA A 205 8.31 -8.70 -13.65
CA ALA A 205 6.97 -8.09 -13.56
C ALA A 205 5.93 -8.82 -14.41
N LYS A 206 6.33 -9.70 -15.33
CA LYS A 206 5.40 -10.39 -16.25
C LYS A 206 4.23 -11.08 -15.54
N PRO A 207 4.42 -11.84 -14.44
CA PRO A 207 3.31 -12.45 -13.73
C PRO A 207 2.34 -11.42 -13.13
N PHE A 208 2.84 -10.21 -12.83
CA PHE A 208 2.13 -9.14 -12.15
C PHE A 208 1.53 -8.09 -13.11
N ALA A 209 1.55 -8.35 -14.41
CA ALA A 209 0.93 -7.48 -15.40
C ALA A 209 -0.59 -7.38 -15.19
N LEU A 210 -1.15 -6.22 -15.49
CA LEU A 210 -2.60 -5.96 -15.37
C LEU A 210 -3.43 -6.94 -16.20
N ASP A 211 -2.92 -7.36 -17.35
CA ASP A 211 -3.61 -8.26 -18.31
C ASP A 211 -4.03 -9.60 -17.71
N ARG A 212 -3.39 -10.05 -16.62
CA ARG A 212 -3.74 -11.32 -15.96
C ARG A 212 -5.19 -11.37 -15.48
N PHE A 213 -5.77 -10.22 -15.12
CA PHE A 213 -7.16 -10.14 -14.67
C PHE A 213 -8.16 -10.27 -15.83
N TYR A 214 -7.76 -9.90 -17.05
CA TYR A 214 -8.59 -10.03 -18.23
C TYR A 214 -8.45 -11.42 -18.88
N SER A 215 -7.27 -12.01 -18.79
CA SER A 215 -7.00 -13.35 -19.32
C SER A 215 -7.37 -14.49 -18.38
N GLY A 216 -7.65 -14.18 -17.10
CA GLY A 216 -7.89 -15.17 -16.05
C GLY A 216 -6.62 -15.88 -15.56
N ALA A 217 -5.42 -15.39 -15.92
CA ALA A 217 -4.14 -15.94 -15.48
C ALA A 217 -3.77 -15.43 -14.06
N LEU A 218 -4.69 -15.58 -13.11
CA LEU A 218 -4.50 -15.16 -11.74
C LEU A 218 -3.36 -15.95 -11.07
N ILE A 219 -2.69 -15.30 -10.13
CA ILE A 219 -1.60 -15.90 -9.36
C ILE A 219 -2.19 -16.63 -8.16
N ASP A 220 -1.79 -17.88 -7.96
CA ASP A 220 -2.10 -18.62 -6.74
C ASP A 220 -0.91 -18.50 -5.77
N GLU A 221 -1.08 -17.72 -4.73
CA GLU A 221 -0.06 -17.54 -3.69
C GLU A 221 0.01 -18.65 -2.66
N HIS A 222 -0.82 -19.68 -2.77
CA HIS A 222 -0.93 -20.78 -1.79
C HIS A 222 -1.07 -20.30 -0.33
N GLY A 223 -1.77 -19.16 -0.14
CA GLY A 223 -1.98 -18.56 1.19
C GLY A 223 -0.81 -17.73 1.71
N ALA A 224 0.21 -17.43 0.89
CA ALA A 224 1.34 -16.60 1.32
C ALA A 224 0.93 -15.16 1.69
N ALA A 225 -0.14 -14.63 1.08
CA ALA A 225 -0.75 -13.34 1.42
C ALA A 225 -1.75 -13.41 2.59
N GLY A 226 -1.81 -14.48 3.31
CA GLY A 226 -2.82 -14.91 4.29
C GLY A 226 -3.20 -13.97 5.44
N VAL A 227 -3.16 -12.67 5.23
CA VAL A 227 -3.62 -11.65 6.18
C VAL A 227 -4.88 -10.93 5.66
N ALA A 228 -5.36 -11.24 4.49
CA ALA A 228 -6.30 -10.37 3.79
C ALA A 228 -7.71 -10.91 3.60
N HIS A 229 -8.09 -12.02 4.24
CA HIS A 229 -9.44 -12.58 4.00
C HIS A 229 -10.11 -13.05 5.26
#